data_9e81b68f075ac2d24664ec6cd56ce19a
#
_entry.id   9e81b68f075ac2d24664ec6cd56ce19a
#
_cell.length_a   1.000
_cell.length_b   1.000
_cell.length_c   1.000
_cell.angle_alpha   90.00
_cell.angle_beta   90.00
_cell.angle_gamma   90.00
#
_symmetry.space_group_name_H-M   'P 1'
#
loop_
_entity.id
_entity.type
_entity.pdbx_description
1 polymer ?
#
loop_
_entity_poly.entity_id
_entity_poly.type
_entity_poly.pdbx_seq_one_letter_code
_entity_poly.pdbx_strand_id
1 'polypeptide(L)'
;MASIQEKKKNNKIISYKFVCCLGRNVGGGQIRRSITWHIPEGMSQSKMRKAAEQAAEIWEEEVRKEFEKDLQNPERAAIKEIANAKTNFCDFVMNVWFPICVDNGEHKVRTVAFYNQIARSIIRNFEDYTLKDMNFFTIQKYFIFLKKEKGYSAQYRHHQYRVMKMVFDFAVKQGVLLENPMENVTKPKLERRKVDALSEDEAKEFFEALKTCPLDFRCMLTLLTTAGLRRGECVGLKWKDFDAEEQTINIERNVIYTTKEGITINTPKTAKSERTIPILESTADLLCKLKRQRQRENPEANLENSFLFHGKYDIFSPMYPDAVTRRLRRFVTIRNIQNKTRFKTC
;
A
#
# COMPACT_ATOMS: atom_id res chain seq x y z
N MET A 1 -18.40 -24.21 34.74
CA MET A 1 -17.05 -24.05 35.37
C MET A 1 -16.04 -24.89 34.62
N ALA A 2 -14.87 -24.36 34.36
CA ALA A 2 -13.75 -25.10 33.77
C ALA A 2 -13.35 -26.24 34.72
N SER A 3 -13.08 -27.42 34.18
CA SER A 3 -12.53 -28.51 35.00
C SER A 3 -11.04 -28.29 35.20
N ILE A 4 -10.58 -28.47 36.45
CA ILE A 4 -9.19 -28.25 36.84
C ILE A 4 -8.57 -29.62 37.11
N GLN A 5 -7.54 -29.97 36.32
CA GLN A 5 -6.81 -31.24 36.43
C GLN A 5 -5.39 -30.99 36.94
N GLU A 6 -4.99 -31.68 38.01
CA GLU A 6 -3.63 -31.59 38.53
C GLU A 6 -2.63 -32.39 37.70
N LYS A 7 -1.52 -31.76 37.33
CA LYS A 7 -0.38 -32.45 36.73
C LYS A 7 0.69 -32.63 37.82
N LYS A 8 1.01 -33.90 38.14
CA LYS A 8 1.97 -34.28 39.17
C LYS A 8 3.24 -34.87 38.55
N LYS A 9 4.38 -34.56 39.15
CA LYS A 9 5.67 -35.22 38.90
C LYS A 9 6.30 -35.54 40.25
N ASN A 10 6.72 -36.78 40.45
CA ASN A 10 7.27 -37.25 41.72
C ASN A 10 6.37 -36.92 42.95
N ASN A 11 5.08 -37.15 42.80
CA ASN A 11 4.04 -36.88 43.80
C ASN A 11 3.86 -35.40 44.21
N LYS A 12 4.52 -34.45 43.51
CA LYS A 12 4.33 -32.98 43.67
C LYS A 12 3.56 -32.41 42.51
N ILE A 13 2.61 -31.51 42.80
CA ILE A 13 1.87 -30.78 41.76
C ILE A 13 2.83 -29.79 41.10
N ILE A 14 2.96 -29.86 39.78
CA ILE A 14 3.84 -28.99 38.97
C ILE A 14 3.08 -27.98 38.16
N SER A 15 1.84 -28.26 37.81
CA SER A 15 0.95 -27.37 37.05
C SER A 15 -0.49 -27.85 37.11
N TYR A 16 -1.42 -27.00 36.72
CA TYR A 16 -2.83 -27.33 36.57
C TYR A 16 -3.21 -27.25 35.09
N LYS A 17 -4.05 -28.18 34.60
CA LYS A 17 -4.66 -28.11 33.28
C LYS A 17 -6.11 -27.69 33.46
N PHE A 18 -6.47 -26.55 32.89
CA PHE A 18 -7.85 -26.07 32.79
C PHE A 18 -8.48 -26.58 31.54
N VAL A 19 -9.73 -27.05 31.59
CA VAL A 19 -10.50 -27.50 30.43
C VAL A 19 -11.89 -26.91 30.53
N CYS A 20 -12.26 -26.10 29.50
CA CYS A 20 -13.58 -25.51 29.34
C CYS A 20 -14.31 -26.21 28.20
N CYS A 21 -15.58 -26.57 28.42
CA CYS A 21 -16.47 -27.08 27.41
C CYS A 21 -17.36 -25.94 26.91
N LEU A 22 -17.33 -25.68 25.59
CA LEU A 22 -17.99 -24.54 24.94
C LEU A 22 -19.30 -24.93 24.22
N GLY A 23 -19.66 -26.21 24.21
CA GLY A 23 -20.84 -26.72 23.54
C GLY A 23 -20.53 -27.94 22.67
N ARG A 24 -21.42 -28.22 21.70
CA ARG A 24 -21.23 -29.30 20.72
C ARG A 24 -21.20 -28.72 19.30
N ASN A 25 -20.42 -29.32 18.42
CA ASN A 25 -20.42 -28.98 16.99
C ASN A 25 -21.61 -29.62 16.28
N VAL A 26 -21.83 -29.29 15.02
CA VAL A 26 -22.94 -29.81 14.19
C VAL A 26 -22.89 -31.35 14.09
N GLY A 27 -21.75 -31.98 14.22
CA GLY A 27 -21.57 -33.43 14.24
C GLY A 27 -21.72 -34.08 15.63
N GLY A 28 -22.18 -33.34 16.66
CA GLY A 28 -22.40 -33.84 18.03
C GLY A 28 -21.15 -33.91 18.90
N GLY A 29 -19.98 -33.67 18.38
CA GLY A 29 -18.70 -33.66 19.13
C GLY A 29 -18.60 -32.45 20.07
N GLN A 30 -18.00 -32.66 21.26
CA GLN A 30 -17.81 -31.58 22.23
C GLN A 30 -16.69 -30.62 21.80
N ILE A 31 -16.98 -29.32 21.78
CA ILE A 31 -15.99 -28.26 21.57
C ILE A 31 -15.34 -27.99 22.92
N ARG A 32 -14.02 -28.28 23.03
CA ARG A 32 -13.25 -28.09 24.25
C ARG A 32 -12.05 -27.20 23.99
N ARG A 33 -11.75 -26.32 24.96
CA ARG A 33 -10.48 -25.58 25.04
C ARG A 33 -9.73 -25.97 26.29
N SER A 34 -8.41 -26.01 26.25
CA SER A 34 -7.62 -26.30 27.40
C SER A 34 -6.31 -25.53 27.43
N ILE A 35 -5.85 -25.15 28.64
CA ILE A 35 -4.58 -24.50 28.87
C ILE A 35 -3.86 -25.16 30.04
N THR A 36 -2.53 -25.13 30.05
CA THR A 36 -1.74 -25.52 31.20
C THR A 36 -1.31 -24.24 31.93
N TRP A 37 -1.77 -24.11 33.19
CA TRP A 37 -1.38 -23.01 34.05
C TRP A 37 -0.20 -23.47 34.93
N HIS A 38 0.89 -22.71 34.87
CA HIS A 38 2.10 -22.99 35.65
C HIS A 38 2.02 -22.27 36.99
N ILE A 39 2.39 -22.96 38.03
CA ILE A 39 2.37 -22.43 39.42
C ILE A 39 3.45 -21.35 39.53
N PRO A 40 3.14 -20.12 39.99
CA PRO A 40 4.14 -19.08 40.24
C PRO A 40 5.18 -19.53 41.26
N GLU A 41 6.44 -19.16 41.03
CA GLU A 41 7.53 -19.48 41.96
C GLU A 41 7.27 -18.92 43.37
N GLY A 42 7.56 -19.70 44.39
CA GLY A 42 7.40 -19.29 45.79
C GLY A 42 6.00 -19.44 46.38
N MET A 43 5.03 -19.99 45.67
CA MET A 43 3.67 -20.17 46.16
C MET A 43 3.54 -21.39 47.09
N SER A 44 2.97 -21.20 48.28
CA SER A 44 2.72 -22.28 49.23
C SER A 44 1.60 -23.22 48.74
N GLN A 45 1.71 -24.51 49.09
CA GLN A 45 0.83 -25.57 48.64
C GLN A 45 -0.66 -25.32 48.99
N SER A 46 -0.92 -24.70 50.16
CA SER A 46 -2.28 -24.31 50.58
C SER A 46 -2.91 -23.20 49.75
N LYS A 47 -2.11 -22.36 49.09
CA LYS A 47 -2.58 -21.26 48.25
C LYS A 47 -2.70 -21.64 46.75
N MET A 48 -2.00 -22.71 46.33
CA MET A 48 -1.93 -23.12 44.91
C MET A 48 -3.30 -23.43 44.30
N ARG A 49 -4.13 -24.18 45.04
CA ARG A 49 -5.43 -24.59 44.51
C ARG A 49 -6.39 -23.41 44.38
N LYS A 50 -6.45 -22.53 45.37
CA LYS A 50 -7.29 -21.33 45.32
C LYS A 50 -6.87 -20.36 44.21
N ALA A 51 -5.56 -20.18 44.01
CA ALA A 51 -5.03 -19.39 42.92
C ALA A 51 -5.34 -20.01 41.52
N ALA A 52 -5.25 -21.37 41.44
CA ALA A 52 -5.62 -22.07 40.22
C ALA A 52 -7.12 -21.95 39.89
N GLU A 53 -7.98 -21.99 40.91
CA GLU A 53 -9.44 -21.82 40.77
C GLU A 53 -9.76 -20.42 40.27
N GLN A 54 -9.19 -19.37 40.83
CA GLN A 54 -9.35 -17.97 40.36
C GLN A 54 -8.82 -17.78 38.93
N ALA A 55 -7.63 -18.32 38.65
CA ALA A 55 -7.08 -18.24 37.30
C ALA A 55 -7.92 -19.00 36.27
N ALA A 56 -8.50 -20.13 36.64
CA ALA A 56 -9.38 -20.91 35.79
C ALA A 56 -10.70 -20.20 35.49
N GLU A 57 -11.25 -19.49 36.46
CA GLU A 57 -12.48 -18.71 36.32
C GLU A 57 -12.28 -17.53 35.35
N ILE A 58 -11.22 -16.78 35.54
CA ILE A 58 -10.86 -15.66 34.61
C ILE A 58 -10.64 -16.19 33.21
N TRP A 59 -9.85 -17.26 33.06
CA TRP A 59 -9.59 -17.88 31.78
C TRP A 59 -10.85 -18.43 31.11
N GLU A 60 -11.77 -19.04 31.87
CA GLU A 60 -13.04 -19.53 31.32
C GLU A 60 -13.90 -18.40 30.76
N GLU A 61 -13.99 -17.30 31.48
CA GLU A 61 -14.75 -16.11 31.03
C GLU A 61 -14.16 -15.52 29.73
N GLU A 62 -12.85 -15.43 29.64
CA GLU A 62 -12.16 -14.98 28.42
C GLU A 62 -12.42 -15.91 27.24
N VAL A 63 -12.31 -17.22 27.43
CA VAL A 63 -12.52 -18.22 26.38
C VAL A 63 -13.99 -18.24 25.92
N ARG A 64 -14.95 -18.06 26.82
CA ARG A 64 -16.38 -17.96 26.46
C ARG A 64 -16.69 -16.71 25.67
N LYS A 65 -16.19 -15.54 26.10
CA LYS A 65 -16.33 -14.28 25.37
C LYS A 65 -15.71 -14.37 23.96
N GLU A 66 -14.60 -15.04 23.83
CA GLU A 66 -13.95 -15.22 22.53
C GLU A 66 -14.73 -16.18 21.64
N PHE A 67 -15.27 -17.27 22.18
CA PHE A 67 -16.11 -18.21 21.45
C PHE A 67 -17.42 -17.57 20.98
N GLU A 68 -18.04 -16.71 21.79
CA GLU A 68 -19.21 -15.93 21.39
C GLU A 68 -18.93 -14.99 20.22
N LYS A 69 -17.75 -14.32 20.24
CA LYS A 69 -17.30 -13.51 19.10
C LYS A 69 -17.08 -14.34 17.84
N ASP A 70 -16.57 -15.55 17.95
CA ASP A 70 -16.40 -16.45 16.80
C ASP A 70 -17.75 -16.94 16.25
N LEU A 71 -18.76 -17.21 17.12
CA LEU A 71 -20.12 -17.55 16.72
C LEU A 71 -20.83 -16.41 15.99
N GLN A 72 -20.57 -15.15 16.41
CA GLN A 72 -21.14 -13.96 15.77
C GLN A 72 -20.43 -13.59 14.46
N ASN A 73 -19.25 -14.14 14.20
CA ASN A 73 -18.47 -13.85 13.00
C ASN A 73 -17.88 -15.15 12.41
N PRO A 74 -18.63 -15.82 11.50
CA PRO A 74 -18.19 -17.07 10.86
C PRO A 74 -16.88 -16.95 10.07
N GLU A 75 -16.59 -15.76 9.50
CA GLU A 75 -15.34 -15.52 8.78
C GLU A 75 -14.13 -15.58 9.73
N ARG A 76 -14.31 -15.05 10.95
CA ARG A 76 -13.27 -15.12 11.99
C ARG A 76 -12.99 -16.55 12.41
N ALA A 77 -14.02 -17.37 12.59
CA ALA A 77 -13.89 -18.78 12.92
C ALA A 77 -13.14 -19.54 11.81
N ALA A 78 -13.52 -19.32 10.54
CA ALA A 78 -12.87 -19.93 9.39
C ALA A 78 -11.38 -19.53 9.29
N ILE A 79 -11.03 -18.27 9.54
CA ILE A 79 -9.63 -17.81 9.52
C ILE A 79 -8.82 -18.50 10.64
N LYS A 80 -9.38 -18.69 11.82
CA LYS A 80 -8.71 -19.41 12.93
C LYS A 80 -8.49 -20.89 12.63
N GLU A 81 -9.28 -21.50 11.77
CA GLU A 81 -9.04 -22.89 11.32
C GLU A 81 -7.82 -23.01 10.43
N ILE A 82 -7.58 -22.01 9.58
CA ILE A 82 -6.46 -22.00 8.61
C ILE A 82 -5.20 -21.33 9.13
N ALA A 83 -5.30 -20.50 10.17
CA ALA A 83 -4.16 -19.76 10.72
C ALA A 83 -4.19 -19.69 12.26
N ASN A 84 -3.02 -19.84 12.84
CA ASN A 84 -2.78 -19.68 14.28
C ASN A 84 -1.39 -19.08 14.55
N ALA A 85 -1.03 -18.88 15.80
CA ALA A 85 0.26 -18.27 16.18
C ALA A 85 1.51 -19.02 15.66
N LYS A 86 1.38 -20.31 15.29
CA LYS A 86 2.48 -21.13 14.72
C LYS A 86 2.49 -21.08 13.17
N THR A 87 1.51 -20.47 12.56
CA THR A 87 1.48 -20.31 11.08
C THR A 87 2.69 -19.47 10.64
N ASN A 88 3.33 -19.90 9.55
CA ASN A 88 4.43 -19.14 8.96
C ASN A 88 3.94 -17.73 8.60
N PHE A 89 4.76 -16.71 8.92
CA PHE A 89 4.40 -15.31 8.71
C PHE A 89 4.17 -14.98 7.24
N CYS A 90 5.01 -15.52 6.35
CA CYS A 90 4.89 -15.29 4.90
C CYS A 90 3.59 -15.88 4.34
N ASP A 91 3.26 -17.10 4.76
CA ASP A 91 2.02 -17.78 4.37
C ASP A 91 0.80 -17.01 4.87
N PHE A 92 0.82 -16.55 6.12
CA PHE A 92 -0.26 -15.73 6.65
C PHE A 92 -0.44 -14.44 5.86
N VAL A 93 0.65 -13.74 5.56
CA VAL A 93 0.59 -12.48 4.80
C VAL A 93 0.06 -12.70 3.39
N MET A 94 0.55 -13.71 2.66
CA MET A 94 0.25 -13.89 1.24
C MET A 94 -1.00 -14.70 0.96
N ASN A 95 -1.33 -15.67 1.82
CA ASN A 95 -2.43 -16.61 1.58
C ASN A 95 -3.69 -16.29 2.41
N VAL A 96 -3.56 -15.49 3.49
CA VAL A 96 -4.70 -15.13 4.34
C VAL A 96 -4.98 -13.63 4.28
N TRP A 97 -4.03 -12.79 4.74
CA TRP A 97 -4.26 -11.36 4.83
C TRP A 97 -4.40 -10.66 3.47
N PHE A 98 -3.50 -10.96 2.53
CA PHE A 98 -3.45 -10.25 1.24
C PHE A 98 -4.72 -10.48 0.40
N PRO A 99 -5.22 -11.70 0.20
CA PRO A 99 -6.46 -11.92 -0.55
C PRO A 99 -7.68 -11.26 0.10
N ILE A 100 -7.78 -11.32 1.43
CA ILE A 100 -8.96 -10.84 2.15
C ILE A 100 -8.96 -9.31 2.27
N CYS A 101 -7.80 -8.69 2.56
CA CYS A 101 -7.74 -7.26 2.89
C CYS A 101 -7.26 -6.38 1.73
N VAL A 102 -6.64 -6.94 0.71
CA VAL A 102 -6.01 -6.15 -0.36
C VAL A 102 -6.54 -6.53 -1.74
N ASP A 103 -6.55 -7.81 -2.10
CA ASP A 103 -6.96 -8.29 -3.43
C ASP A 103 -8.41 -8.81 -3.42
N ASN A 104 -9.29 -8.07 -2.76
CA ASN A 104 -10.72 -8.40 -2.58
C ASN A 104 -11.65 -7.68 -3.57
N GLY A 105 -11.11 -7.02 -4.59
CA GLY A 105 -11.87 -6.28 -5.60
C GLY A 105 -12.23 -4.83 -5.21
N GLU A 106 -12.07 -4.42 -3.95
CA GLU A 106 -12.39 -3.05 -3.49
C GLU A 106 -11.29 -2.03 -3.84
N HIS A 107 -10.04 -2.49 -3.98
CA HIS A 107 -8.90 -1.64 -4.24
C HIS A 107 -8.60 -1.50 -5.73
N LYS A 108 -8.19 -0.28 -6.13
CA LYS A 108 -7.68 -0.06 -7.48
C LYS A 108 -6.41 -0.88 -7.72
N VAL A 109 -6.24 -1.42 -8.93
CA VAL A 109 -5.12 -2.27 -9.36
C VAL A 109 -3.75 -1.75 -8.91
N ARG A 110 -3.52 -0.44 -9.06
CA ARG A 110 -2.25 0.18 -8.61
C ARG A 110 -2.05 0.10 -7.09
N THR A 111 -3.12 0.16 -6.31
CA THR A 111 -3.07 0.02 -4.85
C THR A 111 -2.72 -1.41 -4.47
N VAL A 112 -3.36 -2.39 -5.11
CA VAL A 112 -3.05 -3.81 -4.93
C VAL A 112 -1.59 -4.09 -5.29
N ALA A 113 -1.12 -3.60 -6.45
CA ALA A 113 0.27 -3.77 -6.87
C ALA A 113 1.27 -3.14 -5.87
N PHE A 114 0.95 -1.97 -5.33
CA PHE A 114 1.77 -1.31 -4.32
C PHE A 114 1.85 -2.12 -3.01
N TYR A 115 0.71 -2.58 -2.49
CA TYR A 115 0.69 -3.40 -1.28
C TYR A 115 1.42 -4.74 -1.50
N ASN A 116 1.24 -5.37 -2.66
CA ASN A 116 1.96 -6.60 -3.02
C ASN A 116 3.49 -6.38 -3.01
N GLN A 117 3.96 -5.30 -3.62
CA GLN A 117 5.39 -4.95 -3.62
C GLN A 117 5.94 -4.79 -2.21
N ILE A 118 5.22 -4.05 -1.34
CA ILE A 118 5.64 -3.83 0.04
C ILE A 118 5.59 -5.13 0.85
N ALA A 119 4.51 -5.91 0.76
CA ALA A 119 4.37 -7.18 1.44
C ALA A 119 5.49 -8.15 1.06
N ARG A 120 5.76 -8.33 -0.25
CA ARG A 120 6.87 -9.16 -0.73
C ARG A 120 8.24 -8.68 -0.25
N SER A 121 8.44 -7.37 -0.12
CA SER A 121 9.69 -6.82 0.44
C SER A 121 9.85 -7.13 1.93
N ILE A 122 8.76 -7.18 2.68
CA ILE A 122 8.77 -7.52 4.10
C ILE A 122 9.06 -9.02 4.27
N ILE A 123 8.26 -9.89 3.64
CA ILE A 123 8.31 -11.34 3.87
C ILE A 123 9.67 -11.96 3.54
N ARG A 124 10.41 -11.44 2.55
CA ARG A 124 11.79 -11.90 2.21
C ARG A 124 12.77 -11.86 3.39
N ASN A 125 12.44 -11.14 4.45
CA ASN A 125 13.31 -11.05 5.62
C ASN A 125 12.81 -11.93 6.78
N PHE A 126 11.71 -12.68 6.58
CA PHE A 126 11.02 -13.44 7.62
C PHE A 126 10.52 -14.80 7.13
N GLU A 127 11.23 -15.41 6.16
CA GLU A 127 10.81 -16.68 5.53
C GLU A 127 10.63 -17.82 6.54
N ASP A 128 11.50 -17.90 7.55
CA ASP A 128 11.48 -18.96 8.57
C ASP A 128 10.72 -18.56 9.86
N TYR A 129 10.07 -17.40 9.88
CA TYR A 129 9.42 -16.90 11.08
C TYR A 129 7.95 -17.30 11.12
N THR A 130 7.48 -17.73 12.29
CA THR A 130 6.05 -17.87 12.57
C THR A 130 5.46 -16.54 13.07
N LEU A 131 4.14 -16.42 13.07
CA LEU A 131 3.45 -15.24 13.64
C LEU A 131 3.86 -14.98 15.10
N LYS A 132 4.12 -16.04 15.89
CA LYS A 132 4.58 -15.95 17.29
C LYS A 132 5.99 -15.37 17.41
N ASP A 133 6.87 -15.66 16.43
CA ASP A 133 8.26 -15.19 16.43
C ASP A 133 8.34 -13.70 16.07
N MET A 134 7.29 -13.17 15.45
CA MET A 134 7.16 -11.76 15.08
C MET A 134 6.79 -10.90 16.30
N ASN A 135 7.69 -10.89 17.30
CA ASN A 135 7.55 -10.08 18.51
C ASN A 135 8.14 -8.66 18.32
N PHE A 136 7.90 -7.78 19.30
CA PHE A 136 8.43 -6.41 19.31
C PHE A 136 9.92 -6.33 18.98
N PHE A 137 10.77 -7.15 19.62
CA PHE A 137 12.22 -7.09 19.43
C PHE A 137 12.63 -7.46 17.99
N THR A 138 12.03 -8.51 17.45
CA THR A 138 12.26 -8.95 16.07
C THR A 138 11.92 -7.83 15.07
N ILE A 139 10.75 -7.21 15.23
CA ILE A 139 10.27 -6.16 14.34
C ILE A 139 11.08 -4.87 14.52
N GLN A 140 11.40 -4.48 15.76
CA GLN A 140 12.21 -3.29 16.02
C GLN A 140 13.61 -3.42 15.42
N LYS A 141 14.27 -4.59 15.56
CA LYS A 141 15.57 -4.89 14.93
C LYS A 141 15.48 -4.76 13.40
N TYR A 142 14.41 -5.25 12.79
CA TYR A 142 14.19 -5.12 11.36
C TYR A 142 14.15 -3.65 10.90
N PHE A 143 13.42 -2.77 11.58
CA PHE A 143 13.38 -1.35 11.21
C PHE A 143 14.72 -0.65 11.42
N ILE A 144 15.52 -1.07 12.42
CA ILE A 144 16.90 -0.59 12.61
C ILE A 144 17.77 -1.04 11.44
N PHE A 145 17.72 -2.32 11.05
CA PHE A 145 18.42 -2.88 9.90
C PHE A 145 18.08 -2.14 8.59
N LEU A 146 16.80 -1.91 8.32
CA LEU A 146 16.37 -1.14 7.14
C LEU A 146 16.94 0.26 7.09
N LYS A 147 17.13 0.91 8.26
CA LYS A 147 17.71 2.25 8.35
C LYS A 147 19.23 2.23 8.20
N LYS A 148 19.92 1.38 8.97
CA LYS A 148 21.38 1.43 9.12
C LYS A 148 22.11 0.70 8.00
N GLU A 149 21.63 -0.49 7.62
CA GLU A 149 22.35 -1.34 6.66
C GLU A 149 21.82 -1.21 5.24
N LYS A 150 20.50 -1.14 5.07
CA LYS A 150 19.89 -0.97 3.74
C LYS A 150 19.80 0.48 3.27
N GLY A 151 19.95 1.46 4.17
CA GLY A 151 19.87 2.89 3.83
C GLY A 151 18.50 3.32 3.27
N TYR A 152 17.43 2.57 3.55
CA TYR A 152 16.11 2.88 3.00
C TYR A 152 15.55 4.19 3.55
N SER A 153 14.92 4.96 2.65
CA SER A 153 14.31 6.25 3.00
C SER A 153 13.27 6.10 4.12
N ALA A 154 13.07 7.17 4.89
CA ALA A 154 12.03 7.20 5.93
C ALA A 154 10.65 6.91 5.36
N GLN A 155 10.34 7.39 4.14
CA GLN A 155 9.08 7.14 3.44
C GLN A 155 8.88 5.64 3.15
N TYR A 156 9.89 4.96 2.62
CA TYR A 156 9.80 3.53 2.31
C TYR A 156 9.64 2.68 3.57
N ARG A 157 10.43 2.98 4.63
CA ARG A 157 10.28 2.32 5.94
C ARG A 157 8.90 2.56 6.57
N HIS A 158 8.34 3.76 6.38
CA HIS A 158 6.98 4.07 6.85
C HIS A 158 5.91 3.28 6.10
N HIS A 159 6.07 3.03 4.80
CA HIS A 159 5.16 2.15 4.05
C HIS A 159 5.21 0.72 4.59
N GLN A 160 6.39 0.18 4.85
CA GLN A 160 6.53 -1.15 5.46
C GLN A 160 5.91 -1.21 6.86
N TYR A 161 6.15 -0.19 7.69
CA TYR A 161 5.52 -0.09 9.02
C TYR A 161 3.99 -0.15 8.93
N ARG A 162 3.40 0.61 8.01
CA ARG A 162 1.94 0.62 7.82
C ARG A 162 1.40 -0.75 7.40
N VAL A 163 2.06 -1.40 6.44
CA VAL A 163 1.63 -2.73 5.98
C VAL A 163 1.74 -3.75 7.10
N MET A 164 2.88 -3.80 7.82
CA MET A 164 3.03 -4.70 8.97
C MET A 164 1.96 -4.45 10.04
N LYS A 165 1.69 -3.17 10.35
CA LYS A 165 0.64 -2.84 11.31
C LYS A 165 -0.73 -3.34 10.85
N MET A 166 -1.09 -3.18 9.57
CA MET A 166 -2.35 -3.69 9.01
C MET A 166 -2.44 -5.22 9.11
N VAL A 167 -1.34 -5.94 8.84
CA VAL A 167 -1.29 -7.40 8.96
C VAL A 167 -1.55 -7.85 10.40
N PHE A 168 -0.88 -7.22 11.37
CA PHE A 168 -1.03 -7.59 12.77
C PHE A 168 -2.36 -7.12 13.38
N ASP A 169 -2.85 -5.93 13.01
CA ASP A 169 -4.20 -5.48 13.39
C ASP A 169 -5.26 -6.48 12.91
N PHE A 170 -5.11 -6.99 11.68
CA PHE A 170 -5.99 -8.03 11.15
C PHE A 170 -5.83 -9.34 11.92
N ALA A 171 -4.61 -9.81 12.21
CA ALA A 171 -4.38 -11.04 12.96
C ALA A 171 -5.02 -10.99 14.36
N VAL A 172 -4.93 -9.86 15.05
CA VAL A 172 -5.58 -9.65 16.35
C VAL A 172 -7.10 -9.58 16.22
N LYS A 173 -7.62 -8.82 15.23
CA LYS A 173 -9.06 -8.73 14.96
C LYS A 173 -9.68 -10.10 14.69
N GLN A 174 -8.95 -10.98 14.00
CA GLN A 174 -9.41 -12.34 13.71
C GLN A 174 -9.10 -13.35 14.84
N GLY A 175 -8.45 -12.89 15.93
CA GLY A 175 -8.13 -13.75 17.09
C GLY A 175 -7.03 -14.77 16.82
N VAL A 176 -6.25 -14.59 15.77
CA VAL A 176 -5.06 -15.40 15.47
C VAL A 176 -3.91 -15.07 16.42
N LEU A 177 -3.81 -13.80 16.81
CA LEU A 177 -2.92 -13.30 17.86
C LEU A 177 -3.73 -12.61 18.96
N LEU A 178 -3.21 -12.62 20.17
CA LEU A 178 -3.81 -11.95 21.33
C LEU A 178 -3.50 -10.45 21.33
N GLU A 179 -2.28 -10.09 20.97
CA GLU A 179 -1.76 -8.72 21.03
C GLU A 179 -1.06 -8.35 19.70
N ASN A 180 -1.06 -7.07 19.39
CA ASN A 180 -0.36 -6.57 18.23
C ASN A 180 1.10 -6.22 18.57
N PRO A 181 2.10 -6.95 18.04
CA PRO A 181 3.51 -6.70 18.34
C PRO A 181 4.00 -5.34 17.83
N MET A 182 3.22 -4.66 16.97
CA MET A 182 3.56 -3.35 16.41
C MET A 182 3.23 -2.18 17.35
N GLU A 183 2.48 -2.35 18.43
CA GLU A 183 2.02 -1.24 19.27
C GLU A 183 3.17 -0.42 19.85
N ASN A 184 4.22 -1.09 20.30
CA ASN A 184 5.39 -0.44 20.89
C ASN A 184 6.53 -0.21 19.88
N VAL A 185 6.39 -0.63 18.62
CA VAL A 185 7.41 -0.43 17.59
C VAL A 185 7.50 1.04 17.19
N THR A 186 8.70 1.59 17.20
CA THR A 186 8.93 3.00 16.85
C THR A 186 8.59 3.28 15.39
N LYS A 187 7.55 4.07 15.17
CA LYS A 187 7.13 4.50 13.84
C LYS A 187 8.20 5.37 13.18
N PRO A 188 8.62 5.07 11.92
CA PRO A 188 9.55 5.91 11.18
C PRO A 188 9.01 7.34 11.02
N LYS A 189 9.75 8.34 11.50
CA LYS A 189 9.38 9.76 11.36
C LYS A 189 9.56 10.19 9.89
N LEU A 190 8.53 10.78 9.33
CA LEU A 190 8.58 11.40 7.99
C LEU A 190 9.03 12.84 8.14
N GLU A 191 10.13 13.17 7.52
CA GLU A 191 10.53 14.57 7.35
C GLU A 191 9.72 15.17 6.20
N ARG A 192 9.07 16.29 6.45
CA ARG A 192 8.44 17.07 5.38
C ARG A 192 9.54 17.62 4.50
N ARG A 193 9.70 17.06 3.31
CA ARG A 193 10.55 17.69 2.30
C ARG A 193 9.92 19.04 1.93
N LYS A 194 10.66 20.12 2.09
CA LYS A 194 10.30 21.38 1.45
C LYS A 194 10.35 21.11 -0.06
N VAL A 195 9.24 21.36 -0.74
CA VAL A 195 9.22 21.38 -2.20
C VAL A 195 9.89 22.71 -2.58
N ASP A 196 11.08 22.63 -3.14
CA ASP A 196 11.73 23.80 -3.73
C ASP A 196 11.08 24.05 -5.09
N ALA A 197 10.23 25.06 -5.17
CA ALA A 197 9.72 25.55 -6.44
C ALA A 197 10.84 26.25 -7.22
N LEU A 198 10.72 26.29 -8.55
CA LEU A 198 11.61 27.09 -9.37
C LEU A 198 11.42 28.57 -9.00
N SER A 199 12.54 29.31 -8.90
CA SER A 199 12.48 30.77 -8.85
C SER A 199 11.99 31.32 -10.20
N GLU A 200 11.64 32.60 -10.25
CA GLU A 200 11.19 33.23 -11.50
C GLU A 200 12.25 33.13 -12.61
N ASP A 201 13.52 33.34 -12.28
CA ASP A 201 14.62 33.27 -13.23
C ASP A 201 14.87 31.81 -13.68
N GLU A 202 14.85 30.85 -12.77
CA GLU A 202 14.93 29.43 -13.11
C GLU A 202 13.77 28.98 -14.00
N ALA A 203 12.56 29.53 -13.78
CA ALA A 203 11.40 29.27 -14.63
C ALA A 203 11.57 29.85 -16.04
N LYS A 204 12.08 31.09 -16.14
CA LYS A 204 12.42 31.71 -17.44
C LYS A 204 13.43 30.86 -18.21
N GLU A 205 14.55 30.47 -17.56
CA GLU A 205 15.56 29.60 -18.18
C GLU A 205 14.97 28.24 -18.62
N PHE A 206 14.10 27.66 -17.81
CA PHE A 206 13.44 26.41 -18.13
C PHE A 206 12.58 26.54 -19.40
N PHE A 207 11.75 27.58 -19.52
CA PHE A 207 10.90 27.78 -20.69
C PHE A 207 11.71 28.17 -21.94
N GLU A 208 12.79 28.95 -21.81
CA GLU A 208 13.70 29.22 -22.92
C GLU A 208 14.37 27.93 -23.41
N ALA A 209 14.83 27.10 -22.50
CA ALA A 209 15.42 25.81 -22.85
C ALA A 209 14.41 24.87 -23.56
N LEU A 210 13.11 24.94 -23.21
CA LEU A 210 12.07 24.16 -23.87
C LEU A 210 11.86 24.55 -25.35
N LYS A 211 12.17 25.78 -25.74
CA LYS A 211 12.02 26.23 -27.14
C LYS A 211 12.86 25.42 -28.12
N THR A 212 13.96 24.82 -27.66
CA THR A 212 14.86 23.98 -28.45
C THR A 212 14.47 22.51 -28.50
N CYS A 213 13.39 22.13 -27.81
CA CYS A 213 12.92 20.75 -27.74
C CYS A 213 11.89 20.42 -28.82
N PRO A 214 11.69 19.13 -29.15
CA PRO A 214 10.61 18.69 -30.02
C PRO A 214 9.24 19.23 -29.56
N LEU A 215 8.39 19.60 -30.53
CA LEU A 215 7.14 20.31 -30.27
C LEU A 215 6.21 19.54 -29.30
N ASP A 216 6.10 18.22 -29.47
CA ASP A 216 5.31 17.36 -28.59
C ASP A 216 5.75 17.44 -27.13
N PHE A 217 7.08 17.40 -26.90
CA PHE A 217 7.65 17.49 -25.56
C PHE A 217 7.49 18.88 -24.95
N ARG A 218 7.64 19.91 -25.77
CA ARG A 218 7.40 21.29 -25.37
C ARG A 218 5.95 21.50 -24.94
N CYS A 219 4.97 21.09 -25.76
CA CYS A 219 3.55 21.14 -25.40
C CYS A 219 3.26 20.40 -24.09
N MET A 220 3.80 19.18 -23.95
CA MET A 220 3.59 18.34 -22.78
C MET A 220 4.09 19.00 -21.49
N LEU A 221 5.33 19.52 -21.49
CA LEU A 221 5.87 20.17 -20.31
C LEU A 221 5.20 21.50 -20.01
N THR A 222 4.84 22.28 -21.03
CA THR A 222 4.08 23.52 -20.83
C THR A 222 2.75 23.23 -20.14
N LEU A 223 1.97 22.24 -20.60
CA LEU A 223 0.72 21.85 -19.95
C LEU A 223 0.92 21.36 -18.51
N LEU A 224 1.93 20.54 -18.27
CA LEU A 224 2.22 20.04 -16.90
C LEU A 224 2.57 21.17 -15.94
N THR A 225 3.26 22.20 -16.40
CA THR A 225 3.74 23.30 -15.56
C THR A 225 2.73 24.44 -15.42
N THR A 226 2.03 24.82 -16.50
CA THR A 226 1.11 25.98 -16.49
C THR A 226 -0.32 25.59 -16.10
N ALA A 227 -0.81 24.44 -16.54
CA ALA A 227 -2.16 23.96 -16.22
C ALA A 227 -2.20 23.01 -15.00
N GLY A 228 -1.05 22.66 -14.41
CA GLY A 228 -0.97 21.84 -13.20
C GLY A 228 -1.52 20.42 -13.37
N LEU A 229 -1.41 19.85 -14.58
CA LEU A 229 -1.90 18.51 -14.86
C LEU A 229 -1.10 17.44 -14.14
N ARG A 230 -1.78 16.41 -13.64
CA ARG A 230 -1.09 15.19 -13.22
C ARG A 230 -0.54 14.47 -14.45
N ARG A 231 0.59 13.78 -14.29
CA ARG A 231 1.25 13.05 -15.38
C ARG A 231 0.29 12.13 -16.17
N GLY A 232 -0.54 11.37 -15.46
CA GLY A 232 -1.50 10.47 -16.10
C GLY A 232 -2.67 11.18 -16.77
N GLU A 233 -3.06 12.35 -16.28
CA GLU A 233 -4.06 13.23 -16.93
C GLU A 233 -3.50 13.78 -18.24
N CYS A 234 -2.26 14.29 -18.21
CA CYS A 234 -1.61 14.85 -19.38
C CYS A 234 -1.51 13.85 -20.54
N VAL A 235 -1.02 12.63 -20.28
CA VAL A 235 -0.94 11.60 -21.34
C VAL A 235 -2.30 10.98 -21.70
N GLY A 236 -3.34 11.25 -20.90
CA GLY A 236 -4.72 10.86 -21.17
C GLY A 236 -5.51 11.81 -22.04
N LEU A 237 -4.95 12.99 -22.36
CA LEU A 237 -5.63 13.97 -23.20
C LEU A 237 -5.78 13.50 -24.64
N LYS A 238 -6.97 13.69 -25.21
CA LYS A 238 -7.29 13.51 -26.61
C LYS A 238 -7.54 14.87 -27.28
N TRP A 239 -7.44 14.95 -28.59
CA TRP A 239 -7.66 16.22 -29.31
C TRP A 239 -9.06 16.78 -29.08
N LYS A 240 -10.08 15.96 -28.92
CA LYS A 240 -11.44 16.40 -28.58
C LYS A 240 -11.56 17.09 -27.21
N ASP A 241 -10.57 16.92 -26.33
CA ASP A 241 -10.57 17.54 -25.02
C ASP A 241 -9.98 18.96 -25.02
N PHE A 242 -9.41 19.37 -26.13
CA PHE A 242 -8.84 20.71 -26.34
C PHE A 242 -9.78 21.58 -27.18
N ASP A 243 -10.27 22.63 -26.57
CA ASP A 243 -11.01 23.69 -27.22
C ASP A 243 -10.07 24.88 -27.52
N ALA A 244 -9.85 25.16 -28.81
CA ALA A 244 -8.96 26.23 -29.23
C ALA A 244 -9.62 27.61 -29.17
N GLU A 245 -10.95 27.70 -29.30
CA GLU A 245 -11.71 28.95 -29.27
C GLU A 245 -11.86 29.45 -27.83
N GLU A 246 -12.29 28.55 -26.94
CA GLU A 246 -12.43 28.85 -25.52
C GLU A 246 -11.10 28.78 -24.75
N GLN A 247 -10.01 28.34 -25.37
CA GLN A 247 -8.69 28.14 -24.76
C GLN A 247 -8.76 27.29 -23.50
N THR A 248 -9.44 26.15 -23.60
CA THR A 248 -9.65 25.25 -22.47
C THR A 248 -9.21 23.82 -22.75
N ILE A 249 -8.97 23.08 -21.67
CA ILE A 249 -8.72 21.63 -21.71
C ILE A 249 -9.67 20.94 -20.72
N ASN A 250 -10.36 19.91 -21.21
CA ASN A 250 -11.23 19.06 -20.40
C ASN A 250 -10.48 17.81 -19.93
N ILE A 251 -10.48 17.54 -18.61
CA ILE A 251 -9.79 16.41 -18.00
C ILE A 251 -10.81 15.35 -17.60
N GLU A 252 -10.91 14.30 -18.43
CA GLU A 252 -11.85 13.18 -18.24
C GLU A 252 -11.15 11.85 -17.93
N ARG A 253 -9.84 11.76 -18.17
CA ARG A 253 -9.11 10.48 -18.13
C ARG A 253 -7.80 10.61 -17.36
N ASN A 254 -7.41 9.49 -16.74
CA ASN A 254 -6.11 9.33 -16.13
C ASN A 254 -5.49 7.99 -16.56
N VAL A 255 -4.37 8.05 -17.25
CA VAL A 255 -3.64 6.88 -17.71
C VAL A 255 -2.68 6.40 -16.63
N ILE A 256 -2.74 5.12 -16.32
CA ILE A 256 -1.82 4.46 -15.41
C ILE A 256 -1.14 3.28 -16.12
N TYR A 257 -0.04 2.83 -15.55
CA TYR A 257 0.62 1.59 -15.96
C TYR A 257 0.86 0.69 -14.76
N THR A 258 0.58 -0.60 -14.94
CA THR A 258 0.98 -1.65 -14.01
C THR A 258 1.64 -2.79 -14.78
N THR A 259 2.54 -3.53 -14.14
CA THR A 259 3.20 -4.68 -14.79
C THR A 259 2.23 -5.82 -15.11
N LYS A 260 1.10 -5.91 -14.39
CA LYS A 260 0.09 -6.96 -14.56
C LYS A 260 -0.85 -6.67 -15.73
N GLU A 261 -1.30 -5.42 -15.87
CA GLU A 261 -2.35 -5.02 -16.84
C GLU A 261 -1.84 -4.13 -17.97
N GLY A 262 -0.58 -3.70 -17.91
CA GLY A 262 -0.05 -2.76 -18.90
C GLY A 262 -0.59 -1.34 -18.71
N ILE A 263 -0.85 -0.65 -19.83
CA ILE A 263 -1.47 0.68 -19.84
C ILE A 263 -2.98 0.54 -19.65
N THR A 264 -3.50 1.22 -18.63
CA THR A 264 -4.94 1.26 -18.32
C THR A 264 -5.43 2.70 -18.30
N ILE A 265 -6.57 2.96 -18.93
CA ILE A 265 -7.23 4.26 -18.95
C ILE A 265 -8.36 4.23 -17.93
N ASN A 266 -8.24 5.03 -16.90
CA ASN A 266 -9.24 5.13 -15.84
C ASN A 266 -9.94 6.48 -15.89
N THR A 267 -11.19 6.51 -15.47
CA THR A 267 -11.84 7.76 -15.07
C THR A 267 -11.15 8.34 -13.83
N PRO A 268 -11.18 9.64 -13.63
CA PRO A 268 -10.64 10.28 -12.43
C PRO A 268 -11.23 9.68 -11.13
N LYS A 269 -10.48 9.75 -10.02
CA LYS A 269 -10.84 9.08 -8.75
C LYS A 269 -12.15 9.60 -8.12
N THR A 270 -12.57 10.81 -8.45
CA THR A 270 -13.77 11.47 -7.91
C THR A 270 -14.41 12.32 -8.99
N ALA A 271 -15.72 12.53 -8.92
CA ALA A 271 -16.45 13.44 -9.82
C ALA A 271 -15.84 14.86 -9.84
N LYS A 272 -15.25 15.32 -8.73
CA LYS A 272 -14.49 16.58 -8.64
C LYS A 272 -13.19 16.59 -9.46
N SER A 273 -12.76 15.46 -9.97
CA SER A 273 -11.51 15.37 -10.78
C SER A 273 -11.77 15.52 -12.27
N GLU A 274 -13.01 15.39 -12.73
CA GLU A 274 -13.44 15.86 -14.05
C GLU A 274 -13.55 17.39 -13.96
N ARG A 275 -12.77 18.06 -14.78
CA ARG A 275 -12.69 19.52 -14.75
C ARG A 275 -12.23 20.09 -16.07
N THR A 276 -12.73 21.25 -16.41
CA THR A 276 -12.24 22.08 -17.49
C THR A 276 -11.25 23.11 -16.92
N ILE A 277 -10.10 23.24 -17.53
CA ILE A 277 -9.03 24.15 -17.10
C ILE A 277 -8.78 25.15 -18.22
N PRO A 278 -8.84 26.47 -17.95
CA PRO A 278 -8.38 27.47 -18.92
C PRO A 278 -6.85 27.36 -19.07
N ILE A 279 -6.37 27.56 -20.28
CA ILE A 279 -4.94 27.57 -20.61
C ILE A 279 -4.55 28.92 -21.20
N LEU A 280 -3.27 29.25 -21.12
CA LEU A 280 -2.73 30.47 -21.71
C LEU A 280 -2.84 30.41 -23.24
N GLU A 281 -3.11 31.55 -23.90
CA GLU A 281 -3.14 31.69 -25.33
C GLU A 281 -1.89 31.10 -26.00
N SER A 282 -0.70 31.40 -25.45
CA SER A 282 0.56 30.85 -25.95
C SER A 282 0.64 29.31 -25.87
N THR A 283 -0.06 28.69 -24.92
CA THR A 283 -0.20 27.24 -24.83
C THR A 283 -1.17 26.69 -25.85
N ALA A 284 -2.30 27.36 -26.05
CA ALA A 284 -3.26 27.04 -27.11
C ALA A 284 -2.61 27.09 -28.50
N ASP A 285 -1.84 28.13 -28.79
CA ASP A 285 -1.05 28.26 -30.01
C ASP A 285 -0.08 27.10 -30.25
N LEU A 286 0.61 26.68 -29.20
CA LEU A 286 1.51 25.53 -29.29
C LEU A 286 0.75 24.24 -29.60
N LEU A 287 -0.41 24.04 -28.99
CA LEU A 287 -1.26 22.87 -29.26
C LEU A 287 -1.83 22.93 -30.71
N CYS A 288 -2.26 24.08 -31.19
CA CYS A 288 -2.68 24.26 -32.58
C CYS A 288 -1.55 23.91 -33.55
N LYS A 289 -0.31 24.34 -33.28
CA LYS A 289 0.86 23.98 -34.09
C LYS A 289 1.09 22.46 -34.07
N LEU A 290 0.97 21.85 -32.93
CA LEU A 290 1.12 20.38 -32.75
C LEU A 290 -0.02 19.64 -33.51
N LYS A 291 -1.28 20.11 -33.42
CA LYS A 291 -2.43 19.51 -34.14
C LYS A 291 -2.19 19.54 -35.65
N ARG A 292 -1.76 20.69 -36.19
CA ARG A 292 -1.42 20.83 -37.61
C ARG A 292 -0.28 19.90 -38.04
N GLN A 293 0.75 19.74 -37.20
CA GLN A 293 1.83 18.80 -37.48
C GLN A 293 1.31 17.36 -37.50
N ARG A 294 0.50 16.95 -36.54
CA ARG A 294 -0.09 15.60 -36.46
C ARG A 294 -1.01 15.31 -37.66
N GLN A 295 -1.78 16.30 -38.13
CA GLN A 295 -2.63 16.14 -39.28
C GLN A 295 -1.83 15.94 -40.58
N ARG A 296 -0.67 16.59 -40.71
CA ARG A 296 0.23 16.38 -41.86
C ARG A 296 0.90 15.00 -41.81
N GLU A 297 1.25 14.52 -40.60
CA GLU A 297 1.84 13.20 -40.41
C GLU A 297 0.82 12.07 -40.62
N ASN A 298 -0.48 12.35 -40.44
CA ASN A 298 -1.58 11.39 -40.53
C ASN A 298 -2.76 11.99 -41.27
N PRO A 299 -2.68 12.20 -42.59
CA PRO A 299 -3.69 12.95 -43.39
C PRO A 299 -5.09 12.32 -43.33
N GLU A 300 -5.16 10.98 -43.37
CA GLU A 300 -6.40 10.21 -43.38
C GLU A 300 -7.03 10.02 -41.98
N ALA A 301 -6.31 10.36 -40.89
CA ALA A 301 -6.78 10.11 -39.57
C ALA A 301 -7.71 11.20 -39.05
N ASN A 302 -8.85 10.78 -38.46
CA ASN A 302 -9.63 11.67 -37.63
C ASN A 302 -8.92 11.81 -36.26
N LEU A 303 -8.27 12.94 -36.04
CA LEU A 303 -7.49 13.20 -34.85
C LEU A 303 -8.33 13.33 -33.58
N GLU A 304 -9.61 13.68 -33.65
CA GLU A 304 -10.42 14.01 -32.44
C GLU A 304 -10.35 12.96 -31.35
N ASN A 305 -10.34 11.68 -31.70
CA ASN A 305 -10.25 10.57 -30.77
C ASN A 305 -8.83 10.09 -30.52
N SER A 306 -7.82 10.63 -31.18
CA SER A 306 -6.42 10.30 -30.96
C SER A 306 -5.86 11.07 -29.74
N PHE A 307 -4.79 10.54 -29.13
CA PHE A 307 -4.15 11.18 -27.98
C PHE A 307 -3.22 12.32 -28.42
N LEU A 308 -3.20 13.42 -27.67
CA LEU A 308 -2.23 14.50 -27.86
C LEU A 308 -0.80 13.97 -27.75
N PHE A 309 -0.58 13.10 -26.77
CA PHE A 309 0.70 12.47 -26.47
C PHE A 309 0.55 10.96 -26.57
N HIS A 310 0.77 10.44 -27.75
CA HIS A 310 0.54 9.04 -28.10
C HIS A 310 1.81 8.19 -28.04
N GLY A 311 1.65 6.88 -28.11
CA GLY A 311 2.72 5.92 -28.28
C GLY A 311 3.43 6.07 -29.65
N LYS A 312 4.56 5.40 -29.81
CA LYS A 312 5.41 5.55 -31.02
C LYS A 312 4.73 5.09 -32.31
N TYR A 313 3.89 4.07 -32.22
CA TYR A 313 3.36 3.35 -33.39
C TYR A 313 1.85 3.52 -33.58
N ASP A 314 1.14 4.05 -32.60
CA ASP A 314 -0.31 4.18 -32.65
C ASP A 314 -0.75 5.49 -31.97
N ILE A 315 -1.43 6.34 -32.75
CA ILE A 315 -1.96 7.63 -32.27
C ILE A 315 -3.19 7.47 -31.38
N PHE A 316 -3.84 6.30 -31.40
CA PHE A 316 -4.99 5.97 -30.58
C PHE A 316 -4.60 5.26 -29.25
N SER A 317 -3.32 5.03 -29.06
CA SER A 317 -2.76 4.52 -27.78
C SER A 317 -2.01 5.63 -27.06
N PRO A 318 -2.25 5.86 -25.76
CA PRO A 318 -1.58 6.92 -25.02
C PRO A 318 -0.09 6.62 -24.83
N MET A 319 0.70 7.67 -24.67
CA MET A 319 2.10 7.53 -24.28
C MET A 319 2.21 6.82 -22.93
N TYR A 320 3.23 5.99 -22.79
CA TYR A 320 3.57 5.36 -21.51
C TYR A 320 3.85 6.42 -20.43
N PRO A 321 3.09 6.45 -19.31
CA PRO A 321 3.18 7.55 -18.35
C PRO A 321 4.59 7.80 -17.80
N ASP A 322 5.40 6.74 -17.58
CA ASP A 322 6.78 6.91 -17.07
C ASP A 322 7.73 7.49 -18.12
N ALA A 323 7.35 7.47 -19.43
CA ALA A 323 8.13 8.12 -20.46
C ALA A 323 8.21 9.65 -20.24
N VAL A 324 7.15 10.26 -19.72
CA VAL A 324 7.14 11.69 -19.32
C VAL A 324 8.26 11.98 -18.33
N THR A 325 8.31 11.21 -17.24
CA THR A 325 9.33 11.37 -16.19
C THR A 325 10.74 11.10 -16.71
N ARG A 326 10.91 10.07 -17.57
CA ARG A 326 12.22 9.77 -18.19
C ARG A 326 12.69 10.89 -19.12
N ARG A 327 11.79 11.42 -19.97
CA ARG A 327 12.09 12.54 -20.87
C ARG A 327 12.46 13.80 -20.08
N LEU A 328 11.69 14.12 -19.01
CA LEU A 328 11.97 15.26 -18.13
C LEU A 328 13.33 15.10 -17.44
N ARG A 329 13.60 13.94 -16.84
CA ARG A 329 14.91 13.68 -16.17
C ARG A 329 16.06 13.87 -17.16
N ARG A 330 15.96 13.29 -18.36
CA ARG A 330 16.99 13.45 -19.39
C ARG A 330 17.19 14.92 -19.77
N PHE A 331 16.11 15.68 -19.98
CA PHE A 331 16.15 17.09 -20.29
C PHE A 331 16.87 17.89 -19.20
N VAL A 332 16.46 17.69 -17.93
CA VAL A 332 17.06 18.37 -16.76
C VAL A 332 18.54 18.00 -16.60
N THR A 333 18.90 16.73 -16.72
CA THR A 333 20.29 16.27 -16.61
C THR A 333 21.18 16.92 -17.67
N ILE A 334 20.74 16.93 -18.94
CA ILE A 334 21.51 17.54 -20.02
C ILE A 334 21.70 19.05 -19.78
N ARG A 335 20.63 19.74 -19.35
CA ARG A 335 20.69 21.18 -19.08
C ARG A 335 21.51 21.53 -17.86
N ASN A 336 21.43 20.77 -16.79
CA ASN A 336 22.27 20.95 -15.60
C ASN A 336 23.77 20.78 -15.93
N ILE A 337 24.12 19.84 -16.79
CA ILE A 337 25.51 19.65 -17.23
C ILE A 337 25.99 20.86 -18.08
N GLN A 338 25.13 21.32 -18.99
CA GLN A 338 25.50 22.42 -19.91
C GLN A 338 25.51 23.79 -19.25
N ASN A 339 24.52 24.07 -18.39
CA ASN A 339 24.30 25.42 -17.85
C ASN A 339 24.61 25.57 -16.37
N LYS A 340 25.07 24.50 -15.67
CA LYS A 340 25.28 24.46 -14.20
C LYS A 340 24.01 24.85 -13.40
N THR A 341 22.85 24.82 -14.01
CA THR A 341 21.56 25.11 -13.40
C THR A 341 21.03 23.88 -12.68
N ARG A 342 20.56 24.04 -11.44
CA ARG A 342 19.95 22.97 -10.65
C ARG A 342 18.45 22.94 -10.88
N PHE A 343 17.99 22.32 -11.97
CA PHE A 343 16.58 21.97 -12.09
C PHE A 343 16.28 20.82 -11.12
N LYS A 344 15.37 21.04 -10.20
CA LYS A 344 14.95 20.03 -9.24
C LYS A 344 13.84 19.20 -9.87
N THR A 345 14.04 17.89 -9.96
CA THR A 345 12.98 16.97 -10.38
C THR A 345 12.01 16.73 -9.23
N CYS A 346 10.74 17.07 -9.41
CA CYS A 346 9.65 16.70 -8.51
C CYS A 346 9.40 15.18 -8.51
#